data_70c5e7616863594ba71bcbafcefb23b8
#
_entry.id   70c5e7616863594ba71bcbafcefb23b8
#
_cell.length_a   1.000
_cell.length_b   1.000
_cell.length_c   1.000
_cell.angle_alpha   90.00
_cell.angle_beta   90.00
_cell.angle_gamma   90.00
#
_symmetry.space_group_name_H-M   'P 1'
#
loop_
_entity.id
_entity.type
_entity.pdbx_description
1 polymer ?
#
loop_
_entity_poly.entity_id
_entity_poly.type
_entity_poly.pdbx_seq_one_letter_code
_entity_poly.pdbx_strand_id
1 'polypeptide(L)'
;SEMCIRDRIILAIACIVAGLFLAMDTHNEDTYTQCVTVSTPERPAGQRDVIGLSCPPIETVRIGFIGLGSRGSEAIRRFTYQKGIEVKALCDLHQANVDTCQQMLLRANMPKATEYYGSEDAWKQVCEQPDIDLIYIATDWLHHTPMMVYAMEHGKHVACEVPAAMNMEEIWKTIDTAERTRKHCMMLENCVYDFFEITTLNMAQQGLFGEITHVKGAYNHCLQEYWDDYNADWRMQYNINNRGDVYPTHGMGPACQLLNIHRGDRMKYLVAMDSDPISLPEYLKEHGKGTEAQKLQNGEITLTLIRTEKGKTIQIEHNVASPRPY
;
A
#
# COMPACT_ATOMS: atom_id res chain seq x y z
N SER A 1 0.33 -14.82 -66.53
CA SER A 1 1.14 -13.77 -65.87
C SER A 1 1.63 -14.31 -64.55
N GLU A 2 2.94 -14.48 -64.46
CA GLU A 2 3.55 -14.93 -63.19
C GLU A 2 3.47 -13.79 -62.17
N MET A 3 2.77 -14.03 -61.09
CA MET A 3 2.75 -13.14 -59.95
C MET A 3 4.14 -13.08 -59.30
N CYS A 4 4.67 -11.89 -59.12
CA CYS A 4 5.99 -11.66 -58.56
C CYS A 4 6.09 -12.33 -57.15
N ILE A 5 7.26 -12.87 -56.80
CA ILE A 5 7.53 -13.49 -55.51
C ILE A 5 7.12 -12.56 -54.36
N ARG A 6 7.31 -11.27 -54.53
CA ARG A 6 6.91 -10.24 -53.57
C ARG A 6 5.38 -10.22 -53.33
N ASP A 7 4.58 -10.37 -54.38
CA ASP A 7 3.11 -10.36 -54.29
C ASP A 7 2.59 -11.65 -53.65
N ARG A 8 3.27 -12.78 -53.85
CA ARG A 8 2.96 -14.06 -53.19
C ARG A 8 3.27 -14.02 -51.68
N ILE A 9 4.36 -13.36 -51.29
CA ILE A 9 4.71 -13.16 -49.89
C ILE A 9 3.70 -12.23 -49.19
N ILE A 10 3.31 -11.13 -49.82
CA ILE A 10 2.30 -10.20 -49.31
C ILE A 10 0.95 -10.89 -49.15
N LEU A 11 0.53 -11.71 -50.15
CA LEU A 11 -0.72 -12.47 -50.06
C LEU A 11 -0.68 -13.53 -48.97
N ALA A 12 0.45 -14.23 -48.80
CA ALA A 12 0.64 -15.19 -47.70
C ALA A 12 0.58 -14.53 -46.31
N ILE A 13 1.22 -13.36 -46.12
CA ILE A 13 1.17 -12.60 -44.90
C ILE A 13 -0.26 -12.10 -44.62
N ALA A 14 -0.94 -11.59 -45.66
CA ALA A 14 -2.34 -11.15 -45.54
C ALA A 14 -3.28 -12.31 -45.16
N CYS A 15 -3.07 -13.52 -45.69
CA CYS A 15 -3.84 -14.70 -45.33
C CYS A 15 -3.54 -15.20 -43.89
N ILE A 16 -2.28 -15.10 -43.45
CA ILE A 16 -1.90 -15.43 -42.06
C ILE A 16 -2.52 -14.43 -41.07
N VAL A 17 -2.48 -13.15 -41.41
CA VAL A 17 -3.09 -12.09 -40.55
C VAL A 17 -4.61 -12.24 -40.55
N ALA A 18 -5.25 -12.47 -41.70
CA ALA A 18 -6.70 -12.74 -41.76
C ALA A 18 -7.10 -14.03 -41.03
N GLY A 19 -6.28 -15.09 -41.14
CA GLY A 19 -6.49 -16.34 -40.43
C GLY A 19 -6.34 -16.17 -38.91
N LEU A 20 -5.41 -15.34 -38.45
CA LEU A 20 -5.27 -14.96 -37.03
C LEU A 20 -6.46 -14.15 -36.54
N PHE A 21 -6.98 -13.19 -37.33
CA PHE A 21 -8.18 -12.45 -37.00
C PHE A 21 -9.45 -13.33 -36.96
N LEU A 22 -9.59 -14.27 -37.92
CA LEU A 22 -10.70 -15.22 -37.91
C LEU A 22 -10.60 -16.28 -36.80
N ALA A 23 -9.39 -16.64 -36.34
CA ALA A 23 -9.20 -17.54 -35.21
C ALA A 23 -9.46 -16.85 -33.85
N MET A 24 -9.38 -15.52 -33.79
CA MET A 24 -9.75 -14.75 -32.60
C MET A 24 -11.26 -14.61 -32.41
N ASP A 25 -12.07 -14.78 -33.49
CA ASP A 25 -13.54 -14.66 -33.44
C ASP A 25 -14.29 -15.94 -32.99
N THR A 26 -13.60 -17.02 -32.68
CA THR A 26 -14.25 -18.31 -32.32
C THR A 26 -13.96 -18.80 -30.90
N HIS A 27 -13.22 -18.04 -30.09
CA HIS A 27 -13.07 -18.36 -28.69
C HIS A 27 -13.92 -17.41 -27.84
N ASN A 28 -14.88 -18.03 -27.13
CA ASN A 28 -15.59 -17.54 -25.96
C ASN A 28 -15.18 -16.13 -25.54
N GLU A 29 -16.16 -15.25 -25.42
CA GLU A 29 -16.05 -13.98 -24.72
C GLU A 29 -15.72 -14.21 -23.23
N ASP A 30 -14.57 -14.75 -22.93
CA ASP A 30 -13.92 -14.52 -21.66
C ASP A 30 -13.46 -13.06 -21.69
N THR A 31 -14.36 -12.19 -21.30
CA THR A 31 -14.16 -10.74 -21.18
C THR A 31 -13.11 -10.46 -20.10
N TYR A 32 -11.84 -10.63 -20.45
CA TYR A 32 -10.71 -10.24 -19.57
C TYR A 32 -10.52 -8.73 -19.48
N THR A 33 -11.30 -7.94 -20.19
CA THR A 33 -11.25 -6.49 -20.10
C THR A 33 -12.50 -5.97 -19.40
N GLN A 34 -12.44 -5.92 -18.09
CA GLN A 34 -13.47 -5.20 -17.32
C GLN A 34 -13.06 -3.73 -17.23
N CYS A 35 -13.82 -2.84 -17.87
CA CYS A 35 -13.67 -1.41 -17.69
C CYS A 35 -14.45 -0.97 -16.45
N VAL A 36 -13.76 -0.57 -15.41
CA VAL A 36 -14.37 -0.05 -14.18
C VAL A 36 -14.21 1.46 -14.15
N THR A 37 -15.32 2.18 -14.05
CA THR A 37 -15.29 3.62 -13.81
C THR A 37 -15.49 3.90 -12.34
N VAL A 38 -14.50 4.56 -11.74
CA VAL A 38 -14.56 5.00 -10.34
C VAL A 38 -14.89 6.48 -10.31
N SER A 39 -16.04 6.83 -9.74
CA SER A 39 -16.44 8.22 -9.53
C SER A 39 -15.96 8.71 -8.16
N THR A 40 -15.53 9.97 -8.12
CA THR A 40 -15.26 10.64 -6.84
C THR A 40 -16.60 10.94 -6.16
N PRO A 41 -16.82 10.51 -4.91
CA PRO A 41 -18.04 10.87 -4.17
C PRO A 41 -18.19 12.39 -4.02
N GLU A 42 -19.42 12.87 -4.04
CA GLU A 42 -19.68 14.27 -3.74
C GLU A 42 -19.42 14.55 -2.25
N ARG A 43 -18.71 15.64 -1.99
CA ARG A 43 -18.50 16.08 -0.61
C ARG A 43 -19.75 16.76 -0.06
N PRO A 44 -20.10 16.51 1.20
CA PRO A 44 -21.14 17.28 1.88
C PRO A 44 -20.86 18.79 1.84
N ALA A 45 -21.92 19.58 1.80
CA ALA A 45 -21.79 21.04 1.77
C ALA A 45 -20.94 21.57 2.96
N GLY A 46 -19.94 22.35 2.65
CA GLY A 46 -19.03 22.91 3.67
C GLY A 46 -17.85 22.02 4.08
N GLN A 47 -17.82 20.75 3.65
CA GLN A 47 -16.65 19.88 3.86
C GLN A 47 -15.50 20.33 2.94
N ARG A 48 -14.32 20.51 3.51
CA ARG A 48 -13.11 20.94 2.80
C ARG A 48 -12.06 19.84 2.85
N ASP A 49 -11.28 19.70 1.77
CA ASP A 49 -10.16 18.80 1.75
C ASP A 49 -9.12 19.09 2.86
N VAL A 50 -8.19 18.16 3.04
CA VAL A 50 -7.11 18.26 4.02
C VAL A 50 -5.77 18.63 3.37
N ILE A 51 -5.76 19.05 2.10
CA ILE A 51 -4.56 19.50 1.42
C ILE A 51 -4.08 20.78 2.12
N GLY A 52 -2.83 20.74 2.61
CA GLY A 52 -2.27 21.86 3.37
C GLY A 52 -2.88 22.05 4.77
N LEU A 53 -3.59 21.03 5.29
CA LEU A 53 -4.04 21.06 6.69
C LEU A 53 -2.84 21.29 7.61
N SER A 54 -2.97 22.25 8.53
CA SER A 54 -1.99 22.50 9.58
C SER A 54 -2.66 22.50 10.94
N CYS A 55 -1.90 22.23 11.98
CA CYS A 55 -2.31 22.40 13.37
C CYS A 55 -1.29 23.28 14.12
N PRO A 56 -1.66 23.89 15.24
CA PRO A 56 -0.69 24.56 16.10
C PRO A 56 0.45 23.61 16.49
N PRO A 57 1.70 24.10 16.58
CA PRO A 57 2.83 23.29 17.03
C PRO A 57 2.56 22.67 18.42
N ILE A 58 2.88 21.38 18.57
CA ILE A 58 2.81 20.66 19.84
C ILE A 58 4.26 20.47 20.30
N GLU A 59 4.63 21.03 21.45
CA GLU A 59 5.99 20.95 21.98
C GLU A 59 6.42 19.51 22.29
N THR A 60 5.53 18.75 22.91
CA THR A 60 5.74 17.32 23.18
C THR A 60 4.52 16.54 22.68
N VAL A 61 4.70 15.78 21.60
CA VAL A 61 3.65 14.94 21.01
C VAL A 61 3.47 13.69 21.87
N ARG A 62 2.28 13.49 22.39
CA ARG A 62 1.92 12.34 23.24
C ARG A 62 1.31 11.26 22.36
N ILE A 63 1.94 10.07 22.35
CA ILE A 63 1.66 9.03 21.38
C ILE A 63 1.12 7.77 22.05
N GLY A 64 0.03 7.23 21.52
CA GLY A 64 -0.44 5.88 21.79
C GLY A 64 -0.09 4.94 20.63
N PHE A 65 0.50 3.79 20.94
CA PHE A 65 0.86 2.76 19.94
C PHE A 65 -0.12 1.59 20.00
N ILE A 66 -0.63 1.18 18.84
CA ILE A 66 -1.55 0.05 18.66
C ILE A 66 -0.94 -0.93 17.68
N GLY A 67 -0.73 -2.18 18.12
CA GLY A 67 0.02 -3.21 17.39
C GLY A 67 1.52 -3.12 17.68
N LEU A 68 2.03 -4.08 18.47
CA LEU A 68 3.42 -4.11 18.97
C LEU A 68 4.17 -5.36 18.51
N GLY A 69 3.75 -5.95 17.39
CA GLY A 69 4.48 -7.00 16.69
C GLY A 69 5.84 -6.49 16.17
N SER A 70 6.42 -7.16 15.18
CA SER A 70 7.75 -6.81 14.66
C SER A 70 7.85 -5.34 14.22
N ARG A 71 6.87 -4.83 13.46
CA ARG A 71 6.87 -3.45 12.95
C ARG A 71 6.65 -2.43 14.07
N GLY A 72 5.66 -2.68 14.95
CA GLY A 72 5.34 -1.74 16.05
C GLY A 72 6.45 -1.66 17.09
N SER A 73 7.06 -2.78 17.49
CA SER A 73 8.18 -2.80 18.44
C SER A 73 9.42 -2.10 17.86
N GLU A 74 9.68 -2.29 16.56
CA GLU A 74 10.75 -1.57 15.85
C GLU A 74 10.48 -0.05 15.79
N ALA A 75 9.22 0.35 15.60
CA ALA A 75 8.84 1.76 15.68
C ALA A 75 9.10 2.32 17.08
N ILE A 76 8.67 1.65 18.16
CA ILE A 76 8.97 2.05 19.55
C ILE A 76 10.47 2.24 19.73
N ARG A 77 11.29 1.29 19.30
CA ARG A 77 12.75 1.40 19.38
C ARG A 77 13.27 2.67 18.72
N ARG A 78 12.80 3.02 17.52
CA ARG A 78 13.20 4.26 16.81
C ARG A 78 12.72 5.50 17.54
N PHE A 79 11.52 5.49 18.10
CA PHE A 79 10.97 6.62 18.82
C PHE A 79 11.73 6.93 20.12
N THR A 80 12.41 5.96 20.73
CA THR A 80 13.26 6.24 21.92
C THR A 80 14.42 7.19 21.62
N TYR A 81 14.79 7.40 20.36
CA TYR A 81 15.84 8.35 19.96
C TYR A 81 15.30 9.73 19.57
N GLN A 82 13.97 9.90 19.53
CA GLN A 82 13.34 11.15 19.13
C GLN A 82 13.16 12.09 20.32
N LYS A 83 13.32 13.39 20.08
CA LYS A 83 13.03 14.45 21.07
C LYS A 83 11.64 15.02 20.81
N GLY A 84 10.99 15.57 21.84
CA GLY A 84 9.69 16.19 21.71
C GLY A 84 8.54 15.19 21.55
N ILE A 85 8.73 13.97 22.03
CA ILE A 85 7.68 12.95 22.08
C ILE A 85 7.59 12.31 23.47
N GLU A 86 6.41 11.80 23.81
CA GLU A 86 6.17 10.96 24.98
C GLU A 86 5.25 9.79 24.59
N VAL A 87 5.64 8.57 24.89
CA VAL A 87 4.80 7.39 24.68
C VAL A 87 3.87 7.24 25.88
N LYS A 88 2.57 7.45 25.68
CA LYS A 88 1.54 7.44 26.73
C LYS A 88 0.85 6.10 26.87
N ALA A 89 0.71 5.35 25.77
CA ALA A 89 0.00 4.07 25.79
C ALA A 89 0.66 3.06 24.86
N LEU A 90 0.62 1.80 25.27
CA LEU A 90 1.05 0.62 24.52
C LEU A 90 -0.13 -0.35 24.46
N CYS A 91 -0.50 -0.80 23.26
CA CYS A 91 -1.63 -1.71 23.05
C CYS A 91 -1.27 -2.83 22.09
N ASP A 92 -1.53 -4.07 22.51
CA ASP A 92 -1.43 -5.28 21.68
C ASP A 92 -2.39 -6.35 22.20
N LEU A 93 -2.77 -7.31 21.39
CA LEU A 93 -3.54 -8.47 21.87
C LEU A 93 -2.74 -9.33 22.85
N HIS A 94 -1.42 -9.40 22.63
CA HIS A 94 -0.50 -10.22 23.41
C HIS A 94 0.24 -9.38 24.45
N GLN A 95 0.04 -9.69 25.71
CA GLN A 95 0.73 -9.02 26.83
C GLN A 95 2.26 -9.04 26.66
N ALA A 96 2.84 -10.13 26.18
CA ALA A 96 4.28 -10.25 25.97
C ALA A 96 4.87 -9.17 25.05
N ASN A 97 4.12 -8.72 24.03
CA ASN A 97 4.51 -7.62 23.16
C ASN A 97 4.52 -6.29 23.89
N VAL A 98 3.48 -6.05 24.71
CA VAL A 98 3.38 -4.86 25.57
C VAL A 98 4.53 -4.80 26.57
N ASP A 99 4.79 -5.91 27.28
CA ASP A 99 5.89 -6.02 28.25
C ASP A 99 7.25 -5.73 27.58
N THR A 100 7.47 -6.29 26.38
CA THR A 100 8.70 -6.07 25.63
C THR A 100 8.91 -4.59 25.28
N CYS A 101 7.89 -3.94 24.76
CA CYS A 101 7.94 -2.51 24.41
C CYS A 101 8.07 -1.62 25.66
N GLN A 102 7.38 -1.97 26.75
CA GLN A 102 7.51 -1.27 28.03
C GLN A 102 8.96 -1.33 28.55
N GLN A 103 9.63 -2.50 28.44
CA GLN A 103 11.04 -2.62 28.81
C GLN A 103 11.96 -1.79 27.92
N MET A 104 11.65 -1.63 26.62
CA MET A 104 12.39 -0.74 25.73
C MET A 104 12.32 0.71 26.18
N LEU A 105 11.13 1.21 26.53
CA LEU A 105 10.94 2.56 27.06
C LEU A 105 11.74 2.77 28.34
N LEU A 106 11.65 1.84 29.31
CA LEU A 106 12.35 1.92 30.58
C LEU A 106 13.87 1.95 30.41
N ARG A 107 14.41 1.11 29.51
CA ARG A 107 15.86 1.11 29.18
C ARG A 107 16.33 2.42 28.56
N ALA A 108 15.43 3.11 27.86
CA ALA A 108 15.69 4.43 27.27
C ALA A 108 15.44 5.59 28.26
N ASN A 109 15.16 5.28 29.55
CA ASN A 109 14.80 6.25 30.59
C ASN A 109 13.57 7.08 30.25
N MET A 110 12.63 6.52 29.47
CA MET A 110 11.33 7.13 29.20
C MET A 110 10.31 6.75 30.28
N PRO A 111 9.29 7.60 30.53
CA PRO A 111 8.22 7.27 31.48
C PRO A 111 7.50 5.96 31.12
N LYS A 112 6.94 5.29 32.14
CA LYS A 112 6.09 4.13 31.93
C LYS A 112 4.80 4.55 31.20
N ALA A 113 4.47 3.85 30.12
CA ALA A 113 3.23 4.02 29.37
C ALA A 113 2.08 3.21 30.02
N THR A 114 0.84 3.64 29.79
CA THR A 114 -0.35 2.85 30.12
C THR A 114 -0.41 1.61 29.22
N GLU A 115 -0.75 0.48 29.79
CA GLU A 115 -0.73 -0.82 29.10
C GLU A 115 -2.16 -1.31 28.85
N TYR A 116 -2.44 -1.70 27.58
CA TYR A 116 -3.71 -2.25 27.13
C TYR A 116 -3.47 -3.55 26.38
N TYR A 117 -4.11 -4.66 26.81
CA TYR A 117 -3.94 -5.97 26.19
C TYR A 117 -5.10 -6.92 26.49
N GLY A 118 -5.11 -8.09 25.82
CA GLY A 118 -6.00 -9.20 26.11
C GLY A 118 -7.44 -9.04 25.64
N SER A 119 -7.74 -8.00 24.87
CA SER A 119 -9.07 -7.79 24.27
C SER A 119 -8.91 -7.20 22.86
N GLU A 120 -9.73 -7.68 21.93
CA GLU A 120 -9.79 -7.15 20.56
C GLU A 120 -10.25 -5.69 20.51
N ASP A 121 -10.91 -5.20 21.55
CA ASP A 121 -11.39 -3.82 21.66
C ASP A 121 -10.49 -2.93 22.54
N ALA A 122 -9.39 -3.44 23.10
CA ALA A 122 -8.51 -2.68 23.98
C ALA A 122 -7.96 -1.40 23.34
N TRP A 123 -7.75 -1.40 22.03
CA TRP A 123 -7.28 -0.26 21.26
C TRP A 123 -8.22 0.96 21.31
N LYS A 124 -9.52 0.76 21.53
CA LYS A 124 -10.50 1.85 21.69
C LYS A 124 -10.17 2.71 22.90
N GLN A 125 -9.77 2.08 24.00
CA GLN A 125 -9.38 2.80 25.22
C GLN A 125 -8.14 3.69 24.98
N VAL A 126 -7.21 3.26 24.12
CA VAL A 126 -6.07 4.10 23.72
C VAL A 126 -6.55 5.35 22.97
N CYS A 127 -7.49 5.18 22.04
CA CYS A 127 -8.06 6.30 21.27
C CYS A 127 -8.86 7.27 22.16
N GLU A 128 -9.50 6.77 23.20
CA GLU A 128 -10.30 7.55 24.16
C GLU A 128 -9.45 8.24 25.25
N GLN A 129 -8.19 7.83 25.44
CA GLN A 129 -7.32 8.40 26.45
C GLN A 129 -7.08 9.91 26.21
N PRO A 130 -7.40 10.80 27.16
CA PRO A 130 -7.46 12.24 26.88
C PRO A 130 -6.09 12.91 26.68
N ASP A 131 -5.03 12.34 27.22
CA ASP A 131 -3.68 12.87 27.16
C ASP A 131 -2.84 12.27 26.01
N ILE A 132 -3.48 11.84 24.91
CA ILE A 132 -2.87 11.39 23.67
C ILE A 132 -3.21 12.37 22.54
N ASP A 133 -2.21 12.75 21.76
CA ASP A 133 -2.34 13.63 20.59
C ASP A 133 -2.35 12.83 19.28
N LEU A 134 -1.56 11.74 19.22
CA LEU A 134 -1.29 10.94 18.03
C LEU A 134 -1.45 9.45 18.34
N ILE A 135 -2.16 8.75 17.48
CA ILE A 135 -2.22 7.28 17.48
C ILE A 135 -1.31 6.75 16.37
N TYR A 136 -0.39 5.87 16.71
CA TYR A 136 0.43 5.10 15.79
C TYR A 136 -0.15 3.69 15.66
N ILE A 137 -0.48 3.26 14.43
CA ILE A 137 -1.13 1.98 14.15
C ILE A 137 -0.20 1.09 13.32
N ALA A 138 0.08 -0.11 13.83
CA ALA A 138 0.91 -1.13 13.18
C ALA A 138 0.33 -2.54 13.38
N THR A 139 -0.97 -2.67 13.17
CA THR A 139 -1.72 -3.93 13.22
C THR A 139 -1.71 -4.66 11.88
N ASP A 140 -2.59 -5.63 11.70
CA ASP A 140 -2.89 -6.19 10.39
C ASP A 140 -3.71 -5.19 9.54
N TRP A 141 -3.71 -5.41 8.23
CA TRP A 141 -4.30 -4.49 7.25
C TRP A 141 -5.80 -4.26 7.41
N LEU A 142 -6.55 -5.27 7.87
CA LEU A 142 -8.01 -5.18 8.01
C LEU A 142 -8.42 -4.22 9.12
N HIS A 143 -7.56 -4.03 10.11
CA HIS A 143 -7.83 -3.16 11.25
C HIS A 143 -7.36 -1.70 11.06
N HIS A 144 -6.54 -1.42 10.04
CA HIS A 144 -6.01 -0.07 9.83
C HIS A 144 -7.12 0.98 9.69
N THR A 145 -8.04 0.82 8.74
CA THR A 145 -9.11 1.80 8.51
C THR A 145 -10.06 1.97 9.72
N PRO A 146 -10.60 0.90 10.33
CA PRO A 146 -11.44 1.06 11.51
C PRO A 146 -10.76 1.83 12.65
N MET A 147 -9.50 1.54 12.92
CA MET A 147 -8.73 2.21 13.98
C MET A 147 -8.42 3.66 13.65
N MET A 148 -8.04 3.97 12.39
CA MET A 148 -7.80 5.35 11.95
C MET A 148 -9.05 6.22 12.09
N VAL A 149 -10.19 5.70 11.62
CA VAL A 149 -11.49 6.41 11.69
C VAL A 149 -11.86 6.69 13.13
N TYR A 150 -11.82 5.67 13.98
CA TYR A 150 -12.18 5.79 15.39
C TYR A 150 -11.27 6.79 16.12
N ALA A 151 -9.96 6.71 15.90
CA ALA A 151 -9.00 7.63 16.51
C ALA A 151 -9.27 9.09 16.12
N MET A 152 -9.51 9.36 14.82
CA MET A 152 -9.83 10.71 14.35
C MET A 152 -11.15 11.23 14.93
N GLU A 153 -12.17 10.38 15.06
CA GLU A 153 -13.46 10.72 15.68
C GLU A 153 -13.33 11.04 17.18
N HIS A 154 -12.31 10.47 17.85
CA HIS A 154 -11.96 10.80 19.24
C HIS A 154 -10.92 11.93 19.33
N GLY A 155 -10.74 12.70 18.26
CA GLY A 155 -9.93 13.92 18.26
C GLY A 155 -8.43 13.69 18.17
N LYS A 156 -7.95 12.50 17.78
CA LYS A 156 -6.54 12.17 17.65
C LYS A 156 -6.06 12.38 16.22
N HIS A 157 -4.79 12.76 16.05
CA HIS A 157 -4.07 12.61 14.80
C HIS A 157 -3.68 11.14 14.63
N VAL A 158 -3.45 10.70 13.39
CA VAL A 158 -3.17 9.30 13.10
C VAL A 158 -1.95 9.16 12.19
N ALA A 159 -1.09 8.23 12.53
CA ALA A 159 -0.03 7.70 11.69
C ALA A 159 -0.22 6.17 11.59
N CYS A 160 -0.47 5.66 10.39
CA CYS A 160 -0.79 4.26 10.16
C CYS A 160 0.22 3.61 9.22
N GLU A 161 0.69 2.43 9.55
CA GLU A 161 1.53 1.61 8.65
C GLU A 161 0.78 1.27 7.36
N VAL A 162 1.53 0.90 6.34
CA VAL A 162 1.00 0.56 5.00
C VAL A 162 0.36 -0.84 4.98
N PRO A 163 -0.69 -0.99 4.13
CA PRO A 163 -1.48 0.00 3.43
C PRO A 163 -2.52 0.66 4.36
N ALA A 164 -2.92 1.87 4.06
CA ALA A 164 -3.91 2.58 4.89
C ALA A 164 -5.33 2.01 4.76
N ALA A 165 -5.67 1.39 3.63
CA ALA A 165 -7.00 0.85 3.37
C ALA A 165 -6.93 -0.31 2.38
N MET A 166 -7.94 -1.18 2.38
CA MET A 166 -7.99 -2.41 1.62
C MET A 166 -8.97 -2.37 0.43
N ASN A 167 -9.84 -1.37 0.38
CA ASN A 167 -10.84 -1.20 -0.66
C ASN A 167 -11.24 0.27 -0.79
N MET A 168 -12.03 0.57 -1.84
CA MET A 168 -12.44 1.94 -2.16
C MET A 168 -13.33 2.58 -1.09
N GLU A 169 -14.20 1.81 -0.45
CA GLU A 169 -15.07 2.30 0.63
C GLU A 169 -14.23 2.78 1.82
N GLU A 170 -13.24 2.00 2.22
CA GLU A 170 -12.32 2.33 3.29
C GLU A 170 -11.48 3.57 2.98
N ILE A 171 -11.00 3.70 1.73
CA ILE A 171 -10.27 4.90 1.28
C ILE A 171 -11.13 6.15 1.49
N TRP A 172 -12.37 6.14 0.97
CA TRP A 172 -13.25 7.30 1.09
C TRP A 172 -13.66 7.56 2.53
N LYS A 173 -13.93 6.53 3.32
CA LYS A 173 -14.25 6.66 4.75
C LYS A 173 -13.11 7.33 5.53
N THR A 174 -11.86 6.97 5.24
CA THR A 174 -10.69 7.57 5.86
C THR A 174 -10.55 9.05 5.46
N ILE A 175 -10.69 9.37 4.16
CA ILE A 175 -10.61 10.74 3.65
C ILE A 175 -11.72 11.60 4.25
N ASP A 176 -12.97 11.15 4.18
CA ASP A 176 -14.12 11.89 4.71
C ASP A 176 -14.01 12.14 6.21
N THR A 177 -13.49 11.15 6.95
CA THR A 177 -13.28 11.32 8.39
C THR A 177 -12.19 12.35 8.67
N ALA A 178 -11.06 12.35 7.95
CA ALA A 178 -10.02 13.34 8.11
C ALA A 178 -10.51 14.75 7.74
N GLU A 179 -11.29 14.88 6.66
CA GLU A 179 -11.89 16.15 6.23
C GLU A 179 -12.88 16.68 7.27
N ARG A 180 -13.74 15.83 7.81
CA ARG A 180 -14.77 16.19 8.80
C ARG A 180 -14.17 16.54 10.17
N THR A 181 -13.22 15.75 10.63
CA THR A 181 -12.62 15.92 11.96
C THR A 181 -11.47 16.92 11.98
N ARG A 182 -10.94 17.28 10.82
CA ARG A 182 -9.75 18.14 10.67
C ARG A 182 -8.53 17.59 11.41
N LYS A 183 -8.37 16.26 11.40
CA LYS A 183 -7.20 15.58 11.97
C LYS A 183 -6.26 15.14 10.87
N HIS A 184 -4.96 15.22 11.14
CA HIS A 184 -3.96 14.63 10.26
C HIS A 184 -4.13 13.12 10.28
N CYS A 185 -4.17 12.52 9.09
CA CYS A 185 -4.15 11.09 8.88
C CYS A 185 -3.07 10.79 7.85
N MET A 186 -2.00 10.13 8.28
CA MET A 186 -0.84 9.85 7.45
C MET A 186 -0.65 8.35 7.32
N MET A 187 -0.60 7.85 6.08
CA MET A 187 -0.04 6.53 5.80
C MET A 187 1.49 6.64 5.82
N LEU A 188 2.13 5.76 6.57
CA LEU A 188 3.58 5.76 6.78
C LEU A 188 4.31 5.02 5.66
N GLU A 189 4.16 5.52 4.44
CA GLU A 189 4.89 4.99 3.29
C GLU A 189 6.39 5.31 3.44
N ASN A 190 7.17 4.33 3.88
CA ASN A 190 8.56 4.52 4.26
C ASN A 190 9.48 4.74 3.06
N CYS A 191 9.21 4.11 1.91
CA CYS A 191 10.10 4.19 0.76
C CYS A 191 10.24 5.61 0.21
N VAL A 192 9.25 6.50 0.39
CA VAL A 192 9.39 7.92 -0.01
C VAL A 192 10.46 8.67 0.78
N TYR A 193 10.92 8.12 1.91
CA TYR A 193 11.92 8.71 2.80
C TYR A 193 13.28 8.00 2.75
N ASP A 194 13.43 6.98 1.92
CA ASP A 194 14.70 6.32 1.72
C ASP A 194 15.68 7.26 1.01
N PHE A 195 16.97 7.07 1.25
CA PHE A 195 18.02 7.99 0.79
C PHE A 195 17.98 8.22 -0.72
N PHE A 196 17.75 7.15 -1.49
CA PHE A 196 17.71 7.22 -2.95
C PHE A 196 16.50 8.01 -3.45
N GLU A 197 15.32 7.75 -2.90
CA GLU A 197 14.06 8.37 -3.27
C GLU A 197 14.03 9.86 -2.90
N ILE A 198 14.47 10.22 -1.68
CA ILE A 198 14.58 11.63 -1.26
C ILE A 198 15.61 12.38 -2.12
N THR A 199 16.76 11.75 -2.42
CA THR A 199 17.76 12.37 -3.28
C THR A 199 17.22 12.60 -4.68
N THR A 200 16.55 11.60 -5.26
CA THR A 200 15.91 11.70 -6.58
C THR A 200 14.84 12.79 -6.59
N LEU A 201 14.00 12.87 -5.57
CA LEU A 201 13.00 13.91 -5.43
C LEU A 201 13.64 15.32 -5.36
N ASN A 202 14.70 15.48 -4.58
CA ASN A 202 15.43 16.74 -4.49
C ASN A 202 16.04 17.15 -5.85
N MET A 203 16.64 16.20 -6.57
CA MET A 203 17.16 16.44 -7.93
C MET A 203 16.06 16.87 -8.90
N ALA A 204 14.89 16.22 -8.82
CA ALA A 204 13.73 16.57 -9.64
C ALA A 204 13.22 17.98 -9.33
N GLN A 205 13.12 18.35 -8.06
CA GLN A 205 12.69 19.68 -7.61
C GLN A 205 13.66 20.79 -8.04
N GLN A 206 14.93 20.47 -8.19
CA GLN A 206 15.95 21.40 -8.73
C GLN A 206 15.99 21.42 -10.27
N GLY A 207 15.12 20.67 -10.95
CA GLY A 207 15.02 20.65 -12.40
C GLY A 207 16.13 19.86 -13.12
N LEU A 208 16.94 19.05 -12.40
CA LEU A 208 18.07 18.34 -12.98
C LEU A 208 17.66 17.31 -14.03
N PHE A 209 16.42 16.79 -13.96
CA PHE A 209 15.89 15.85 -14.95
C PHE A 209 15.11 16.51 -16.10
N GLY A 210 14.95 17.83 -16.05
CA GLY A 210 14.06 18.54 -16.99
C GLY A 210 12.59 18.13 -16.79
N GLU A 211 11.83 18.06 -17.87
CA GLU A 211 10.42 17.60 -17.80
C GLU A 211 10.35 16.09 -17.64
N ILE A 212 9.81 15.63 -16.53
CA ILE A 212 9.63 14.21 -16.24
C ILE A 212 8.38 13.73 -16.97
N THR A 213 8.54 12.79 -17.90
CA THR A 213 7.47 12.24 -18.72
C THR A 213 7.02 10.85 -18.28
N HIS A 214 7.91 10.10 -17.61
CA HIS A 214 7.67 8.73 -17.16
C HIS A 214 8.41 8.46 -15.85
N VAL A 215 7.76 7.68 -14.96
CA VAL A 215 8.38 7.15 -13.73
C VAL A 215 8.07 5.66 -13.66
N LYS A 216 9.07 4.86 -13.28
CA LYS A 216 8.92 3.45 -12.94
C LYS A 216 9.15 3.29 -11.44
N GLY A 217 8.20 2.64 -10.76
CA GLY A 217 8.32 2.18 -9.38
C GLY A 217 8.06 0.68 -9.30
N ALA A 218 8.54 0.03 -8.26
CA ALA A 218 8.34 -1.40 -8.09
C ALA A 218 8.27 -1.80 -6.60
N TYR A 219 7.65 -2.94 -6.34
CA TYR A 219 7.82 -3.72 -5.13
C TYR A 219 8.32 -5.11 -5.54
N ASN A 220 9.63 -5.25 -5.65
CA ASN A 220 10.33 -6.47 -6.06
C ASN A 220 11.02 -7.08 -4.83
N HIS A 221 10.24 -7.62 -3.91
CA HIS A 221 10.72 -8.14 -2.64
C HIS A 221 10.49 -9.65 -2.58
N CYS A 222 11.55 -10.45 -2.72
CA CYS A 222 11.42 -11.90 -2.62
C CYS A 222 11.02 -12.30 -1.19
N LEU A 223 9.82 -12.84 -1.05
CA LEU A 223 9.24 -13.25 0.24
C LEU A 223 9.29 -14.78 0.45
N GLN A 224 10.11 -15.52 -0.31
CA GLN A 224 10.19 -16.98 -0.21
C GLN A 224 10.53 -17.47 1.20
N GLU A 225 11.39 -16.76 1.92
CA GLU A 225 11.76 -17.09 3.31
C GLU A 225 10.58 -17.01 4.30
N TYR A 226 9.50 -16.32 3.93
CA TYR A 226 8.29 -16.15 4.75
C TYR A 226 7.12 -17.03 4.30
N TRP A 227 7.28 -17.86 3.25
CA TRP A 227 6.15 -18.62 2.67
C TRP A 227 5.55 -19.65 3.62
N ASP A 228 6.32 -20.20 4.53
CA ASP A 228 5.78 -21.09 5.57
C ASP A 228 4.91 -20.33 6.58
N ASP A 229 5.31 -19.15 6.95
CA ASP A 229 4.56 -18.29 7.89
C ASP A 229 3.32 -17.70 7.25
N TYR A 230 3.32 -17.43 5.93
CA TYR A 230 2.16 -16.93 5.19
C TYR A 230 0.92 -17.83 5.30
N ASN A 231 1.07 -19.13 5.59
CA ASN A 231 -0.08 -20.02 5.76
C ASN A 231 -0.87 -19.76 7.06
N ALA A 232 -0.23 -19.27 8.07
CA ALA A 232 -0.85 -18.86 9.33
C ALA A 232 -1.16 -17.35 9.35
N ASP A 233 -0.68 -16.61 8.34
CA ASP A 233 -0.75 -15.16 8.28
C ASP A 233 -1.95 -14.71 7.43
N TRP A 234 -2.59 -13.64 7.85
CA TRP A 234 -3.62 -12.88 7.15
C TRP A 234 -3.19 -12.42 5.73
N ARG A 235 -1.90 -12.21 5.47
CA ARG A 235 -1.37 -11.86 4.14
C ARG A 235 -1.61 -12.96 3.11
N MET A 236 -1.46 -14.24 3.47
CA MET A 236 -1.76 -15.35 2.58
C MET A 236 -3.22 -15.33 2.16
N GLN A 237 -4.14 -15.09 3.10
CA GLN A 237 -5.56 -14.99 2.78
C GLN A 237 -5.84 -13.87 1.79
N TYR A 238 -5.10 -12.77 1.90
CA TYR A 238 -5.21 -11.66 0.96
C TYR A 238 -4.74 -12.03 -0.44
N ASN A 239 -3.61 -12.69 -0.57
CA ASN A 239 -3.10 -13.20 -1.87
C ASN A 239 -3.98 -14.32 -2.46
N ILE A 240 -4.60 -15.16 -1.62
CA ILE A 240 -5.53 -16.20 -2.08
C ILE A 240 -6.76 -15.56 -2.76
N ASN A 241 -7.29 -14.50 -2.18
CA ASN A 241 -8.60 -13.96 -2.55
C ASN A 241 -8.53 -12.77 -3.52
N ASN A 242 -7.35 -12.24 -3.82
CA ASN A 242 -7.19 -11.06 -4.65
C ASN A 242 -6.20 -11.30 -5.79
N ARG A 243 -6.48 -10.71 -6.94
CA ARG A 243 -5.62 -10.73 -8.12
C ARG A 243 -5.16 -9.32 -8.42
N GLY A 244 -3.90 -9.16 -8.87
CA GLY A 244 -3.32 -7.89 -9.22
C GLY A 244 -2.23 -7.41 -8.26
N ASP A 245 -1.91 -6.13 -8.29
CA ASP A 245 -0.94 -5.54 -7.38
C ASP A 245 -1.56 -5.32 -6.00
N VAL A 246 -1.26 -6.21 -5.08
CA VAL A 246 -1.80 -6.20 -3.71
C VAL A 246 -1.03 -5.27 -2.77
N TYR A 247 0.10 -4.72 -3.23
CA TYR A 247 0.94 -3.85 -2.40
C TYR A 247 1.63 -2.73 -3.19
N PRO A 248 0.87 -1.84 -3.86
CA PRO A 248 1.41 -0.83 -4.79
C PRO A 248 2.13 0.34 -4.10
N THR A 249 1.98 0.52 -2.80
CA THR A 249 2.34 1.74 -2.08
C THR A 249 3.81 2.11 -2.20
N HIS A 250 4.71 1.13 -2.11
CA HIS A 250 6.16 1.38 -2.15
C HIS A 250 6.66 1.86 -3.52
N GLY A 251 6.11 1.34 -4.60
CA GLY A 251 6.41 1.84 -5.94
C GLY A 251 5.67 3.13 -6.28
N MET A 252 4.42 3.24 -5.79
CA MET A 252 3.53 4.35 -6.11
C MET A 252 3.89 5.64 -5.33
N GLY A 253 4.29 5.53 -4.07
CA GLY A 253 4.58 6.68 -3.21
C GLY A 253 5.64 7.60 -3.80
N PRO A 254 6.86 7.13 -4.10
CA PRO A 254 7.90 7.93 -4.75
C PRO A 254 7.47 8.48 -6.11
N ALA A 255 6.78 7.67 -6.95
CA ALA A 255 6.28 8.12 -8.24
C ALA A 255 5.29 9.29 -8.11
N CYS A 256 4.37 9.23 -7.14
CA CYS A 256 3.43 10.30 -6.86
C CYS A 256 4.12 11.59 -6.41
N GLN A 257 5.18 11.49 -5.60
CA GLN A 257 5.97 12.64 -5.17
C GLN A 257 6.67 13.31 -6.36
N LEU A 258 7.34 12.52 -7.21
CA LEU A 258 8.06 13.01 -8.39
C LEU A 258 7.15 13.72 -9.40
N LEU A 259 5.92 13.23 -9.58
CA LEU A 259 4.97 13.76 -10.56
C LEU A 259 3.98 14.76 -9.97
N ASN A 260 4.09 15.12 -8.69
CA ASN A 260 3.18 16.03 -7.99
C ASN A 260 1.71 15.58 -8.08
N ILE A 261 1.44 14.29 -7.94
CA ILE A 261 0.07 13.76 -7.96
C ILE A 261 -0.72 14.36 -6.79
N HIS A 262 -1.92 14.87 -7.08
CA HIS A 262 -2.79 15.67 -6.21
C HIS A 262 -2.20 17.04 -5.78
N ARG A 263 -1.05 17.42 -6.34
CA ARG A 263 -0.39 18.73 -6.11
C ARG A 263 -0.07 19.43 -7.43
N GLY A 264 -0.88 19.20 -8.45
CA GLY A 264 -0.72 19.80 -9.78
C GLY A 264 -0.96 18.82 -10.94
N ASP A 265 -0.99 17.52 -10.70
CA ASP A 265 -1.40 16.48 -11.65
C ASP A 265 -2.33 15.47 -10.97
N ARG A 266 -3.02 14.62 -11.73
CA ARG A 266 -3.90 13.56 -11.23
C ARG A 266 -3.80 12.33 -12.13
N MET A 267 -3.99 11.14 -11.56
CA MET A 267 -4.16 9.91 -12.32
C MET A 267 -5.49 9.97 -13.09
N LYS A 268 -5.47 9.55 -14.35
CA LYS A 268 -6.62 9.60 -15.24
C LYS A 268 -7.24 8.23 -15.47
N TYR A 269 -6.40 7.27 -15.84
CA TYR A 269 -6.79 5.87 -16.00
C TYR A 269 -5.57 4.97 -15.84
N LEU A 270 -5.84 3.71 -15.60
CA LEU A 270 -4.81 2.67 -15.56
C LEU A 270 -5.25 1.42 -16.32
N VAL A 271 -4.25 0.62 -16.70
CA VAL A 271 -4.41 -0.77 -17.13
C VAL A 271 -3.45 -1.63 -16.34
N ALA A 272 -3.91 -2.81 -15.93
CA ALA A 272 -3.09 -3.76 -15.20
C ALA A 272 -3.17 -5.13 -15.85
N MET A 273 -2.08 -5.88 -15.78
CA MET A 273 -1.95 -7.23 -16.28
C MET A 273 -1.03 -8.01 -15.36
N ASP A 274 -1.39 -9.25 -15.09
CA ASP A 274 -0.56 -10.16 -14.33
C ASP A 274 -0.33 -11.48 -15.08
N SER A 275 0.72 -12.19 -14.70
CA SER A 275 0.94 -13.57 -15.10
C SER A 275 0.20 -14.52 -14.16
N ASP A 276 0.09 -15.81 -14.53
CA ASP A 276 -0.43 -16.80 -13.61
C ASP A 276 0.54 -17.04 -12.44
N PRO A 277 0.03 -17.46 -11.27
CA PRO A 277 0.88 -17.84 -10.13
C PRO A 277 1.56 -19.18 -10.39
N ILE A 278 2.88 -19.25 -10.24
CA ILE A 278 3.69 -20.45 -10.48
C ILE A 278 4.49 -20.84 -9.22
N SER A 279 5.39 -19.97 -8.78
CA SER A 279 6.41 -20.31 -7.78
C SER A 279 5.81 -20.70 -6.43
N LEU A 280 4.91 -19.88 -5.90
CA LEU A 280 4.26 -20.15 -4.61
C LEU A 280 3.34 -21.37 -4.64
N PRO A 281 2.50 -21.61 -5.67
CA PRO A 281 1.76 -22.86 -5.81
C PRO A 281 2.63 -24.12 -5.88
N GLU A 282 3.76 -24.07 -6.58
CA GLU A 282 4.70 -25.19 -6.63
C GLU A 282 5.30 -25.48 -5.25
N TYR A 283 5.80 -24.44 -4.57
CA TYR A 283 6.30 -24.53 -3.21
C TYR A 283 5.27 -25.15 -2.24
N LEU A 284 4.04 -24.66 -2.26
CA LEU A 284 2.98 -25.17 -1.39
C LEU A 284 2.66 -26.64 -1.66
N LYS A 285 2.67 -27.10 -2.93
CA LYS A 285 2.49 -28.50 -3.29
C LYS A 285 3.62 -29.38 -2.75
N GLU A 286 4.87 -28.94 -2.89
CA GLU A 286 6.05 -29.66 -2.39
C GLU A 286 6.04 -29.79 -0.87
N HIS A 287 5.45 -28.83 -0.15
CA HIS A 287 5.32 -28.81 1.31
C HIS A 287 3.98 -29.39 1.83
N GLY A 288 3.28 -30.18 0.99
CA GLY A 288 2.05 -30.86 1.39
C GLY A 288 0.80 -29.98 1.51
N LYS A 289 0.85 -28.74 0.99
CA LYS A 289 -0.22 -27.73 1.05
C LYS A 289 -0.89 -27.53 -0.33
N GLY A 290 -1.12 -28.62 -1.06
CA GLY A 290 -1.65 -28.56 -2.43
C GLY A 290 -3.06 -28.00 -2.55
N THR A 291 -3.87 -28.09 -1.50
CA THR A 291 -5.21 -27.49 -1.47
C THR A 291 -5.15 -25.95 -1.43
N GLU A 292 -4.23 -25.40 -0.66
CA GLU A 292 -3.97 -23.96 -0.58
C GLU A 292 -3.42 -23.44 -1.90
N ALA A 293 -2.52 -24.20 -2.54
CA ALA A 293 -1.95 -23.86 -3.83
C ALA A 293 -3.01 -23.65 -4.93
N GLN A 294 -4.10 -24.45 -4.90
CA GLN A 294 -5.19 -24.35 -5.88
C GLN A 294 -6.06 -23.10 -5.71
N LYS A 295 -6.01 -22.45 -4.56
CA LYS A 295 -6.83 -21.25 -4.25
C LYS A 295 -6.14 -19.96 -4.61
N LEU A 296 -4.82 -19.97 -4.84
CA LEU A 296 -4.06 -18.76 -5.12
C LEU A 296 -4.52 -18.12 -6.41
N GLN A 297 -4.89 -16.87 -6.34
CA GLN A 297 -5.31 -16.04 -7.48
C GLN A 297 -4.27 -15.00 -7.87
N ASN A 298 -3.45 -14.54 -6.92
CA ASN A 298 -2.46 -13.49 -7.20
C ASN A 298 -1.36 -13.99 -8.13
N GLY A 299 -1.12 -13.24 -9.21
CA GLY A 299 -0.12 -13.58 -10.21
C GLY A 299 1.32 -13.50 -9.71
N GLU A 300 2.24 -14.12 -10.46
CA GLU A 300 3.68 -14.08 -10.19
C GLU A 300 4.25 -12.66 -10.30
N ILE A 301 3.86 -11.96 -11.35
CA ILE A 301 4.22 -10.57 -11.61
C ILE A 301 2.98 -9.80 -12.03
N THR A 302 2.76 -8.65 -11.44
CA THR A 302 1.74 -7.70 -11.89
C THR A 302 2.41 -6.44 -12.42
N LEU A 303 1.98 -6.01 -13.60
CA LEU A 303 2.38 -4.76 -14.22
C LEU A 303 1.18 -3.83 -14.30
N THR A 304 1.33 -2.61 -13.79
CA THR A 304 0.30 -1.57 -13.86
C THR A 304 0.87 -0.36 -14.59
N LEU A 305 0.19 0.09 -15.64
CA LEU A 305 0.49 1.31 -16.37
C LEU A 305 -0.58 2.35 -16.09
N ILE A 306 -0.17 3.52 -15.65
CA ILE A 306 -1.07 4.62 -15.30
C ILE A 306 -0.74 5.82 -16.18
N ARG A 307 -1.79 6.50 -16.69
CA ARG A 307 -1.65 7.77 -17.38
C ARG A 307 -2.23 8.89 -16.51
N THR A 308 -1.50 10.00 -16.43
CA THR A 308 -1.96 11.21 -15.72
C THR A 308 -2.73 12.15 -16.66
N GLU A 309 -3.43 13.12 -16.08
CA GLU A 309 -4.16 14.15 -16.84
C GLU A 309 -3.22 15.03 -17.68
N LYS A 310 -2.02 15.32 -17.16
CA LYS A 310 -0.98 16.07 -17.89
C LYS A 310 -0.22 15.22 -18.91
N GLY A 311 -0.61 13.97 -19.12
CA GLY A 311 -0.05 13.09 -20.14
C GLY A 311 1.23 12.36 -19.75
N LYS A 312 1.63 12.41 -18.49
CA LYS A 312 2.73 11.61 -17.93
C LYS A 312 2.29 10.18 -17.71
N THR A 313 3.26 9.28 -17.56
CA THR A 313 2.97 7.86 -17.31
C THR A 313 3.72 7.35 -16.08
N ILE A 314 3.09 6.42 -15.37
CA ILE A 314 3.70 5.68 -14.28
C ILE A 314 3.60 4.19 -14.60
N GLN A 315 4.68 3.47 -14.42
CA GLN A 315 4.70 2.01 -14.45
C GLN A 315 4.95 1.51 -13.03
N ILE A 316 4.09 0.62 -12.54
CA ILE A 316 4.29 -0.07 -11.26
C ILE A 316 4.44 -1.56 -11.54
N GLU A 317 5.42 -2.17 -10.90
CA GLU A 317 5.68 -3.61 -10.94
C GLU A 317 5.59 -4.19 -9.53
N HIS A 318 4.83 -5.26 -9.37
CA HIS A 318 4.75 -6.02 -8.12
C HIS A 318 5.24 -7.45 -8.37
N ASN A 319 6.26 -7.88 -7.63
CA ASN A 319 6.80 -9.24 -7.68
C ASN A 319 7.38 -9.62 -6.31
N VAL A 320 6.76 -10.61 -5.67
CA VAL A 320 7.18 -11.12 -4.35
C VAL A 320 7.64 -12.57 -4.39
N ALA A 321 7.66 -13.17 -5.56
CA ALA A 321 7.95 -14.59 -5.75
C ALA A 321 9.34 -14.87 -6.31
N SER A 322 9.92 -13.93 -7.07
CA SER A 322 11.22 -14.14 -7.72
C SER A 322 12.37 -13.48 -6.96
N PRO A 323 13.55 -14.14 -6.86
CA PRO A 323 14.74 -13.55 -6.23
C PRO A 323 15.31 -12.43 -7.11
N ARG A 324 14.85 -11.22 -6.89
CA ARG A 324 15.28 -10.01 -7.61
C ARG A 324 15.84 -8.97 -6.65
N PRO A 325 16.73 -8.07 -7.09
CA PRO A 325 17.14 -6.93 -6.28
C PRO A 325 15.92 -6.07 -5.90
N TYR A 326 15.90 -5.70 -4.65
CA TYR A 326 14.90 -4.75 -4.13
C TYR A 326 15.22 -3.34 -4.57
#